data_ad6980ed8b61d774676e65bd54657320
#
_entry.id   ad6980ed8b61d774676e65bd54657320
#
_cell.length_a   1.000
_cell.length_b   1.000
_cell.length_c   1.000
_cell.angle_alpha   90.00
_cell.angle_beta   90.00
_cell.angle_gamma   90.00
#
_symmetry.space_group_name_H-M   'P 1'
#
loop_
_entity.id
_entity.type
_entity.pdbx_description
1 polymer ?
#
loop_
_entity_poly.entity_id
_entity_poly.type
_entity_poly.pdbx_seq_one_letter_code
_entity_poly.pdbx_strand_id
1 'polypeptide(L)'
;MSYKYLLPITLHFSYIVQYIFLSHDVDWRKQGAPIEHILERKERFDKVTIDNLGTRNPYYNIPDYMGIEEGYGVKSTFFFRTIYEGGHFIEYEDEIHSLIRGGWEIGLHSDPKSVNSLKKLSEEKERLELITKHPITANRVHYLNSDVELASMLQSLGFIYDSSVKKRKDRVTKDDLGFYKIGNLIEFPVTLMDAYLFTYMKIKEPQIVELFEKTLDYCKNVKKNIITVIWHGNVLKMTGGRMYSSILQYLTSRDDVKVCRGIDLAKMINRLAIVPP
;
A
#
# COMPACT_ATOMS: atom_id res chain seq x y z
N MET A 1 -41.95 36.64 35.17
CA MET A 1 -41.62 35.23 34.79
C MET A 1 -40.81 35.28 33.50
N SER A 2 -39.51 35.02 33.61
CA SER A 2 -38.53 35.17 32.52
C SER A 2 -38.29 33.79 31.92
N TYR A 3 -38.64 33.56 30.67
CA TYR A 3 -38.32 32.36 29.93
C TYR A 3 -36.84 32.40 29.47
N LYS A 4 -36.00 31.58 30.09
CA LYS A 4 -34.63 31.29 29.61
C LYS A 4 -34.74 30.43 28.34
N TYR A 5 -34.34 31.00 27.20
CA TYR A 5 -34.13 30.25 25.99
C TYR A 5 -32.90 29.34 26.18
N LEU A 6 -33.12 28.02 26.26
CA LEU A 6 -32.08 27.00 26.11
C LEU A 6 -31.66 26.98 24.64
N LEU A 7 -30.46 27.47 24.36
CA LEU A 7 -29.82 27.26 23.07
C LEU A 7 -29.55 25.76 22.89
N PRO A 8 -29.86 25.19 21.72
CA PRO A 8 -29.52 23.79 21.47
C PRO A 8 -28.00 23.62 21.47
N ILE A 9 -27.49 22.71 22.32
CA ILE A 9 -26.13 22.26 22.30
C ILE A 9 -25.95 21.52 20.98
N THR A 10 -25.32 22.16 20.00
CA THR A 10 -24.91 21.52 18.78
C THR A 10 -23.75 20.58 19.15
N LEU A 11 -24.04 19.28 19.32
CA LEU A 11 -23.02 18.25 19.44
C LEU A 11 -22.20 18.26 18.13
N HIS A 12 -21.00 18.84 18.20
CA HIS A 12 -20.00 18.64 17.18
C HIS A 12 -19.64 17.15 17.22
N PHE A 13 -20.20 16.37 16.30
CA PHE A 13 -19.66 15.06 15.98
C PHE A 13 -18.27 15.30 15.39
N SER A 14 -17.23 15.09 16.17
CA SER A 14 -15.87 15.01 15.63
C SER A 14 -15.87 13.82 14.68
N TYR A 15 -15.86 14.08 13.38
CA TYR A 15 -15.72 13.05 12.36
C TYR A 15 -14.43 12.29 12.64
N ILE A 16 -14.54 10.99 12.91
CA ILE A 16 -13.37 10.12 13.06
C ILE A 16 -12.73 10.02 11.66
N VAL A 17 -11.57 10.64 11.50
CA VAL A 17 -10.82 10.57 10.24
C VAL A 17 -10.46 9.12 9.94
N GLN A 18 -10.79 8.67 8.75
CA GLN A 18 -10.36 7.38 8.22
C GLN A 18 -9.05 7.56 7.45
N TYR A 19 -8.07 6.75 7.75
CA TYR A 19 -6.76 6.78 7.11
C TYR A 19 -6.64 5.66 6.08
N ILE A 20 -6.21 6.01 4.89
CA ILE A 20 -5.88 5.06 3.83
C ILE A 20 -4.37 4.96 3.75
N PHE A 21 -3.81 3.86 4.24
CA PHE A 21 -2.41 3.51 3.96
C PHE A 21 -2.34 2.99 2.53
N LEU A 22 -1.91 3.86 1.62
CA LEU A 22 -1.77 3.55 0.20
C LEU A 22 -0.38 3.05 -0.11
N SER A 23 -0.27 1.93 -0.83
CA SER A 23 1.02 1.33 -1.14
C SER A 23 1.05 0.58 -2.47
N HIS A 24 2.24 0.45 -3.04
CA HIS A 24 2.54 -0.25 -4.28
C HIS A 24 3.65 -1.29 -4.05
N ASP A 25 3.40 -2.52 -4.46
CA ASP A 25 4.41 -3.56 -4.50
C ASP A 25 5.03 -3.58 -5.90
N VAL A 26 6.35 -3.44 -5.99
CA VAL A 26 7.11 -3.44 -7.24
C VAL A 26 7.66 -4.86 -7.46
N ASP A 27 6.84 -5.73 -8.03
CA ASP A 27 7.11 -7.16 -8.16
C ASP A 27 8.00 -7.52 -9.35
N TRP A 28 7.98 -6.71 -10.39
CA TRP A 28 8.67 -6.97 -11.64
C TRP A 28 9.89 -6.08 -11.80
N ARG A 29 10.92 -6.60 -12.50
CA ARG A 29 12.05 -5.79 -12.91
C ARG A 29 11.61 -4.63 -13.83
N LYS A 30 12.46 -3.62 -14.03
CA LYS A 30 12.10 -2.39 -14.77
C LYS A 30 11.69 -2.66 -16.23
N GLN A 31 12.31 -3.64 -16.90
CA GLN A 31 11.90 -4.07 -18.25
C GLN A 31 10.52 -4.75 -18.25
N GLY A 32 9.97 -5.06 -17.07
CA GLY A 32 8.67 -5.70 -16.91
C GLY A 32 8.67 -7.19 -17.25
N ALA A 33 7.48 -7.72 -17.47
CA ALA A 33 7.30 -9.11 -17.85
C ALA A 33 7.71 -9.33 -19.32
N PRO A 34 8.18 -10.56 -19.69
CA PRO A 34 8.34 -10.95 -21.07
C PRO A 34 7.06 -10.76 -21.89
N ILE A 35 7.19 -10.42 -23.17
CA ILE A 35 6.04 -10.17 -24.06
C ILE A 35 5.13 -11.40 -24.11
N GLU A 36 5.68 -12.61 -24.15
CA GLU A 36 4.93 -13.88 -24.15
C GLU A 36 4.05 -14.00 -22.91
N HIS A 37 4.57 -13.65 -21.73
CA HIS A 37 3.81 -13.64 -20.48
C HIS A 37 2.62 -12.67 -20.53
N ILE A 38 2.79 -11.51 -21.18
CA ILE A 38 1.73 -10.53 -21.34
C ILE A 38 0.67 -11.03 -22.32
N LEU A 39 1.10 -11.59 -23.46
CA LEU A 39 0.21 -12.13 -24.48
C LEU A 39 -0.62 -13.33 -24.01
N GLU A 40 -0.06 -14.19 -23.14
CA GLU A 40 -0.81 -15.27 -22.46
C GLU A 40 -1.94 -14.74 -21.55
N ARG A 41 -1.90 -13.47 -21.20
CA ARG A 41 -2.86 -12.78 -20.31
C ARG A 41 -3.48 -11.56 -20.96
N LYS A 42 -3.51 -11.54 -22.30
CA LYS A 42 -4.00 -10.40 -23.10
C LYS A 42 -5.41 -9.94 -22.75
N GLU A 43 -6.24 -10.86 -22.25
CA GLU A 43 -7.60 -10.56 -21.81
C GLU A 43 -7.66 -9.59 -20.62
N ARG A 44 -6.53 -9.36 -19.94
CA ARG A 44 -6.40 -8.38 -18.85
C ARG A 44 -6.14 -6.96 -19.33
N PHE A 45 -5.89 -6.76 -20.62
CA PHE A 45 -5.50 -5.47 -21.19
C PHE A 45 -6.50 -5.05 -22.26
N ASP A 46 -6.59 -3.75 -22.50
CA ASP A 46 -7.30 -3.25 -23.67
C ASP A 46 -6.46 -3.44 -24.95
N LYS A 47 -7.15 -3.30 -26.08
CA LYS A 47 -6.52 -3.49 -27.38
C LYS A 47 -5.37 -2.50 -27.63
N VAL A 48 -5.51 -1.24 -27.18
CA VAL A 48 -4.49 -0.21 -27.38
C VAL A 48 -3.19 -0.59 -26.64
N THR A 49 -3.29 -1.08 -25.42
CA THR A 49 -2.14 -1.55 -24.65
C THR A 49 -1.44 -2.72 -25.34
N ILE A 50 -2.20 -3.70 -25.86
CA ILE A 50 -1.64 -4.86 -26.56
C ILE A 50 -0.97 -4.45 -27.87
N ASP A 51 -1.59 -3.57 -28.65
CA ASP A 51 -1.04 -3.10 -29.94
C ASP A 51 0.27 -2.29 -29.75
N ASN A 52 0.52 -1.75 -28.56
CA ASN A 52 1.70 -0.95 -28.22
C ASN A 52 2.79 -1.68 -27.42
N LEU A 53 2.74 -3.00 -27.27
CA LEU A 53 3.73 -3.77 -26.49
C LEU A 53 5.18 -3.59 -26.95
N GLY A 54 5.40 -3.32 -28.24
CA GLY A 54 6.74 -3.07 -28.79
C GLY A 54 7.38 -1.75 -28.37
N THR A 55 6.58 -0.79 -27.86
CA THR A 55 7.06 0.53 -27.47
C THR A 55 7.12 0.73 -25.96
N ARG A 56 6.25 0.07 -25.22
CA ARG A 56 6.19 0.19 -23.75
C ARG A 56 5.68 -1.09 -23.11
N ASN A 57 6.43 -1.57 -22.12
CA ASN A 57 5.95 -2.68 -21.30
C ASN A 57 4.87 -2.18 -20.32
N PRO A 58 3.64 -2.75 -20.37
CA PRO A 58 2.52 -2.29 -19.54
C PRO A 58 2.69 -2.62 -18.04
N TYR A 59 3.73 -3.36 -17.64
CA TYR A 59 4.04 -3.64 -16.24
C TYR A 59 4.92 -2.57 -15.58
N TYR A 60 5.48 -1.63 -16.36
CA TYR A 60 6.27 -0.52 -15.84
C TYR A 60 5.42 0.75 -15.77
N ASN A 61 4.95 1.11 -14.56
CA ASN A 61 4.02 2.21 -14.36
C ASN A 61 4.41 3.17 -13.22
N ILE A 62 5.61 3.08 -12.63
CA ILE A 62 6.00 3.95 -11.51
C ILE A 62 5.82 5.44 -11.83
N PRO A 63 6.29 5.95 -13.00
CA PRO A 63 6.09 7.37 -13.34
C PRO A 63 4.61 7.75 -13.51
N ASP A 64 3.77 6.81 -13.98
CA ASP A 64 2.32 7.08 -14.12
C ASP A 64 1.67 7.19 -12.74
N TYR A 65 1.99 6.30 -11.78
CA TYR A 65 1.52 6.39 -10.40
C TYR A 65 1.93 7.71 -9.77
N MET A 66 3.21 8.10 -9.91
CA MET A 66 3.70 9.38 -9.40
C MET A 66 2.88 10.55 -9.93
N GLY A 67 2.65 10.60 -11.25
CA GLY A 67 1.88 11.68 -11.88
C GLY A 67 0.41 11.71 -11.43
N ILE A 68 -0.22 10.54 -11.30
CA ILE A 68 -1.61 10.44 -10.81
C ILE A 68 -1.70 10.91 -9.36
N GLU A 69 -0.86 10.38 -8.48
CA GLU A 69 -0.87 10.73 -7.07
C GLU A 69 -0.54 12.20 -6.81
N GLU A 70 0.40 12.76 -7.57
CA GLU A 70 0.72 14.18 -7.51
C GLU A 70 -0.46 15.05 -7.93
N GLY A 71 -1.19 14.64 -8.98
CA GLY A 71 -2.42 15.32 -9.40
C GLY A 71 -3.53 15.35 -8.35
N TYR A 72 -3.57 14.36 -7.45
CA TYR A 72 -4.50 14.32 -6.31
C TYR A 72 -3.88 14.83 -4.99
N GLY A 73 -2.63 15.28 -4.99
CA GLY A 73 -1.96 15.78 -3.79
C GLY A 73 -1.69 14.71 -2.73
N VAL A 74 -1.57 13.44 -3.13
CA VAL A 74 -1.30 12.31 -2.23
C VAL A 74 0.07 11.71 -2.49
N LYS A 75 0.60 11.01 -1.48
CA LYS A 75 1.84 10.25 -1.57
C LYS A 75 1.62 8.88 -0.93
N SER A 76 2.18 7.84 -1.53
CA SER A 76 2.10 6.45 -1.10
C SER A 76 3.45 5.89 -0.66
N THR A 77 3.46 4.61 -0.30
CA THR A 77 4.68 3.83 -0.03
C THR A 77 4.92 2.85 -1.17
N PHE A 78 6.12 2.86 -1.75
CA PHE A 78 6.55 1.87 -2.73
C PHE A 78 7.46 0.84 -2.08
N PHE A 79 7.06 -0.42 -2.11
CA PHE A 79 7.86 -1.55 -1.63
C PHE A 79 8.65 -2.17 -2.78
N PHE A 80 9.97 -2.08 -2.71
CA PHE A 80 10.87 -2.61 -3.74
C PHE A 80 11.49 -3.92 -3.31
N ARG A 81 11.50 -4.90 -4.21
CA ARG A 81 12.32 -6.10 -4.08
C ARG A 81 13.77 -5.75 -4.36
N THR A 82 14.71 -6.47 -3.75
CA THR A 82 16.14 -6.39 -4.05
C THR A 82 16.63 -7.58 -4.86
N ILE A 83 15.75 -8.56 -5.10
CA ILE A 83 15.99 -9.77 -5.88
C ILE A 83 14.85 -9.92 -6.88
N TYR A 84 15.15 -9.78 -8.17
CA TYR A 84 14.23 -9.99 -9.28
C TYR A 84 14.68 -11.15 -10.13
N GLU A 85 13.74 -11.91 -10.68
CA GLU A 85 14.06 -12.98 -11.65
C GLU A 85 14.59 -12.36 -12.94
N GLY A 86 15.90 -12.60 -13.22
CA GLY A 86 16.57 -12.13 -14.43
C GLY A 86 16.85 -10.63 -14.50
N GLY A 87 16.83 -9.91 -13.38
CA GLY A 87 17.13 -8.47 -13.32
C GLY A 87 17.72 -8.03 -11.99
N HIS A 88 18.24 -6.82 -11.94
CA HIS A 88 18.78 -6.20 -10.74
C HIS A 88 17.87 -5.05 -10.27
N PHE A 89 17.65 -4.90 -8.98
CA PHE A 89 16.88 -3.80 -8.42
C PHE A 89 17.53 -2.42 -8.67
N ILE A 90 18.84 -2.35 -8.92
CA ILE A 90 19.59 -1.15 -9.33
C ILE A 90 19.00 -0.50 -10.59
N GLU A 91 18.32 -1.25 -11.45
CA GLU A 91 17.61 -0.71 -12.60
C GLU A 91 16.56 0.36 -12.24
N TYR A 92 16.10 0.36 -10.97
CA TYR A 92 15.14 1.32 -10.44
C TYR A 92 15.78 2.52 -9.71
N GLU A 93 17.12 2.68 -9.74
CA GLU A 93 17.80 3.73 -8.99
C GLU A 93 17.23 5.13 -9.28
N ASP A 94 17.00 5.47 -10.54
CA ASP A 94 16.45 6.77 -10.95
C ASP A 94 15.01 6.98 -10.43
N GLU A 95 14.16 5.94 -10.52
CA GLU A 95 12.81 5.98 -10.00
C GLU A 95 12.79 6.10 -8.48
N ILE A 96 13.61 5.34 -7.77
CA ILE A 96 13.75 5.39 -6.31
C ILE A 96 14.17 6.80 -5.88
N HIS A 97 15.18 7.38 -6.52
CA HIS A 97 15.62 8.74 -6.22
C HIS A 97 14.53 9.78 -6.54
N SER A 98 13.77 9.59 -7.63
CA SER A 98 12.67 10.49 -7.99
C SER A 98 11.51 10.39 -6.99
N LEU A 99 11.15 9.18 -6.55
CA LEU A 99 10.17 8.95 -5.51
C LEU A 99 10.57 9.64 -4.19
N ILE A 100 11.81 9.45 -3.74
CA ILE A 100 12.33 10.09 -2.52
C ILE A 100 12.27 11.61 -2.62
N ARG A 101 12.78 12.20 -3.71
CA ARG A 101 12.74 13.66 -3.93
C ARG A 101 11.31 14.20 -3.95
N GLY A 102 10.37 13.44 -4.49
CA GLY A 102 8.96 13.81 -4.53
C GLY A 102 8.19 13.56 -3.25
N GLY A 103 8.81 12.97 -2.22
CA GLY A 103 8.21 12.74 -0.91
C GLY A 103 7.44 11.43 -0.75
N TRP A 104 7.57 10.49 -1.67
CA TRP A 104 7.09 9.12 -1.50
C TRP A 104 7.97 8.34 -0.52
N GLU A 105 7.41 7.32 0.10
CA GLU A 105 8.16 6.43 0.98
C GLU A 105 8.66 5.21 0.20
N ILE A 106 9.88 4.77 0.53
CA ILE A 106 10.46 3.53 0.03
C ILE A 106 10.48 2.50 1.17
N GLY A 107 9.92 1.33 0.93
CA GLY A 107 9.95 0.17 1.81
C GLY A 107 10.61 -1.04 1.14
N LEU A 108 11.04 -1.99 1.96
CA LEU A 108 11.56 -3.27 1.49
C LEU A 108 10.40 -4.24 1.17
N HIS A 109 10.38 -4.76 -0.06
CA HIS A 109 9.54 -5.91 -0.42
C HIS A 109 10.38 -7.17 -0.30
N SER A 110 10.50 -7.71 0.92
CA SER A 110 11.40 -8.79 1.25
C SER A 110 11.05 -10.10 0.53
N ASP A 111 12.08 -10.84 0.11
CA ASP A 111 11.90 -12.13 -0.56
C ASP A 111 11.45 -13.20 0.46
N PRO A 112 10.48 -14.07 0.12
CA PRO A 112 10.03 -15.16 0.99
C PRO A 112 11.15 -16.10 1.46
N LYS A 113 12.25 -16.18 0.72
CA LYS A 113 13.41 -17.00 1.11
C LYS A 113 14.30 -16.33 2.15
N SER A 114 14.09 -15.06 2.43
CA SER A 114 14.84 -14.26 3.41
C SER A 114 14.17 -14.18 4.77
N VAL A 115 12.85 -14.45 4.85
CA VAL A 115 12.06 -14.28 6.08
C VAL A 115 12.46 -15.22 7.23
N ASN A 116 13.17 -16.28 6.95
CA ASN A 116 13.70 -17.24 7.94
C ASN A 116 15.20 -17.06 8.19
N SER A 117 15.79 -15.92 7.82
CA SER A 117 17.21 -15.67 7.95
C SER A 117 17.50 -14.19 8.19
N LEU A 118 17.85 -13.86 9.43
CA LEU A 118 18.24 -12.51 9.82
C LEU A 118 19.33 -11.93 8.90
N LYS A 119 20.33 -12.76 8.56
CA LYS A 119 21.42 -12.36 7.65
C LYS A 119 20.90 -11.96 6.27
N LYS A 120 20.06 -12.79 5.64
CA LYS A 120 19.52 -12.48 4.30
C LYS A 120 18.62 -11.25 4.32
N LEU A 121 17.80 -11.11 5.34
CA LEU A 121 16.91 -9.95 5.50
C LEU A 121 17.73 -8.66 5.71
N SER A 122 18.84 -8.71 6.50
CA SER A 122 19.79 -7.60 6.64
C SER A 122 20.42 -7.24 5.29
N GLU A 123 20.90 -8.23 4.54
CA GLU A 123 21.50 -8.00 3.23
C GLU A 123 20.52 -7.33 2.24
N GLU A 124 19.25 -7.73 2.23
CA GLU A 124 18.25 -7.07 1.39
C GLU A 124 18.02 -5.61 1.80
N LYS A 125 17.88 -5.38 3.11
CA LYS A 125 17.73 -4.03 3.67
C LYS A 125 18.92 -3.14 3.30
N GLU A 126 20.14 -3.61 3.56
CA GLU A 126 21.39 -2.90 3.25
C GLU A 126 21.51 -2.54 1.77
N ARG A 127 21.16 -3.48 0.86
CA ARG A 127 21.16 -3.21 -0.59
C ARG A 127 20.24 -2.05 -0.95
N LEU A 128 19.03 -2.01 -0.37
CA LEU A 128 18.09 -0.92 -0.66
C LEU A 128 18.56 0.40 -0.04
N GLU A 129 19.14 0.37 1.17
CA GLU A 129 19.73 1.54 1.83
C GLU A 129 20.94 2.12 1.08
N LEU A 130 21.72 1.29 0.39
CA LEU A 130 22.81 1.75 -0.48
C LEU A 130 22.31 2.64 -1.63
N ILE A 131 21.11 2.37 -2.16
CA ILE A 131 20.52 3.20 -3.22
C ILE A 131 19.79 4.40 -2.61
N THR A 132 18.94 4.17 -1.63
CA THR A 132 18.11 5.25 -1.06
C THR A 132 18.91 6.29 -0.30
N LYS A 133 20.09 5.93 0.23
CA LYS A 133 20.92 6.72 1.17
C LYS A 133 20.15 7.10 2.45
N HIS A 134 19.08 6.38 2.75
CA HIS A 134 18.23 6.58 3.92
C HIS A 134 17.91 5.23 4.58
N PRO A 135 17.70 5.20 5.91
CA PRO A 135 17.26 4.00 6.60
C PRO A 135 15.93 3.49 6.05
N ILE A 136 15.86 2.20 5.76
CA ILE A 136 14.62 1.50 5.39
C ILE A 136 13.96 1.00 6.67
N THR A 137 12.76 1.50 6.95
CA THR A 137 12.02 1.23 8.19
C THR A 137 10.68 0.53 7.97
N ALA A 138 10.34 0.27 6.71
CA ALA A 138 9.11 -0.36 6.26
C ALA A 138 9.40 -1.69 5.59
N ASN A 139 8.66 -2.74 5.96
CA ASN A 139 8.74 -4.05 5.32
C ASN A 139 7.37 -4.52 4.82
N ARG A 140 7.40 -5.28 3.75
CA ARG A 140 6.31 -6.15 3.28
C ARG A 140 6.92 -7.39 2.64
N VAL A 141 6.50 -8.57 3.08
CA VAL A 141 6.96 -9.83 2.48
C VAL A 141 6.22 -10.09 1.18
N HIS A 142 6.95 -10.40 0.13
CA HIS A 142 6.37 -10.87 -1.12
C HIS A 142 5.52 -12.12 -0.87
N TYR A 143 4.31 -12.17 -1.42
CA TYR A 143 3.24 -13.16 -1.15
C TYR A 143 2.59 -13.08 0.23
N LEU A 144 2.85 -12.02 1.03
CA LEU A 144 2.17 -11.79 2.32
C LEU A 144 2.31 -12.96 3.29
N ASN A 145 3.51 -13.24 3.74
CA ASN A 145 3.78 -14.21 4.78
C ASN A 145 4.41 -13.54 6.00
N SER A 146 3.84 -13.74 7.17
CA SER A 146 4.35 -13.16 8.41
C SER A 146 4.09 -14.09 9.59
N ASP A 147 5.07 -14.16 10.51
CA ASP A 147 4.98 -14.86 11.79
C ASP A 147 5.70 -14.07 12.90
N VAL A 148 5.69 -14.61 14.10
CA VAL A 148 6.29 -13.97 15.29
C VAL A 148 7.82 -13.91 15.18
N GLU A 149 8.45 -14.90 14.54
CA GLU A 149 9.89 -14.96 14.36
C GLU A 149 10.36 -13.88 13.41
N LEU A 150 9.67 -13.70 12.30
CA LEU A 150 9.91 -12.59 11.37
C LEU A 150 9.77 -11.24 12.08
N ALA A 151 8.73 -11.04 12.87
CA ALA A 151 8.52 -9.79 13.60
C ALA A 151 9.70 -9.49 14.55
N SER A 152 10.27 -10.50 15.19
CA SER A 152 11.47 -10.36 16.06
C SER A 152 12.69 -9.93 15.23
N MET A 153 12.92 -10.56 14.07
CA MET A 153 14.02 -10.20 13.15
C MET A 153 13.87 -8.78 12.61
N LEU A 154 12.68 -8.39 12.19
CA LEU A 154 12.41 -7.04 11.70
C LEU A 154 12.71 -5.98 12.77
N GLN A 155 12.29 -6.21 14.02
CA GLN A 155 12.62 -5.32 15.14
C GLN A 155 14.13 -5.19 15.37
N SER A 156 14.86 -6.31 15.33
CA SER A 156 16.32 -6.30 15.55
C SER A 156 17.06 -5.55 14.44
N LEU A 157 16.48 -5.48 13.23
CA LEU A 157 17.01 -4.72 12.08
C LEU A 157 16.52 -3.26 12.04
N GLY A 158 15.71 -2.82 13.02
CA GLY A 158 15.25 -1.44 13.12
C GLY A 158 14.09 -1.09 12.21
N PHE A 159 13.32 -2.08 11.73
CA PHE A 159 12.05 -1.81 11.07
C PHE A 159 11.03 -1.25 12.06
N ILE A 160 10.25 -0.25 11.64
CA ILE A 160 9.22 0.40 12.46
C ILE A 160 7.87 -0.27 12.24
N TYR A 161 7.59 -0.68 11.00
CA TYR A 161 6.36 -1.38 10.67
C TYR A 161 6.54 -2.46 9.60
N ASP A 162 5.61 -3.41 9.63
CA ASP A 162 5.41 -4.44 8.62
C ASP A 162 3.98 -4.35 8.07
N SER A 163 3.77 -4.86 6.87
CA SER A 163 2.43 -4.95 6.26
C SER A 163 2.33 -6.23 5.45
N SER A 164 2.52 -7.38 6.12
CA SER A 164 2.62 -8.69 5.48
C SER A 164 1.45 -9.62 5.82
N VAL A 165 0.48 -9.16 6.63
CA VAL A 165 -0.63 -10.01 7.08
C VAL A 165 -1.90 -9.74 6.27
N LYS A 166 -2.49 -10.82 5.74
CA LYS A 166 -3.84 -10.85 5.16
C LYS A 166 -4.58 -12.11 5.61
N LYS A 167 -5.70 -11.93 6.30
CA LYS A 167 -6.44 -13.05 6.89
C LYS A 167 -7.29 -13.82 5.87
N ARG A 168 -7.95 -13.11 4.96
CA ARG A 168 -8.86 -13.73 3.97
C ARG A 168 -8.64 -13.10 2.59
N LYS A 169 -8.61 -13.94 1.55
CA LYS A 169 -8.45 -13.48 0.15
C LYS A 169 -9.78 -13.09 -0.50
N ASP A 170 -10.87 -13.65 -0.02
CA ASP A 170 -12.22 -13.61 -0.61
C ASP A 170 -13.12 -12.51 -0.03
N ARG A 171 -12.71 -11.87 1.05
CA ARG A 171 -13.46 -10.79 1.72
C ARG A 171 -12.60 -9.98 2.68
N VAL A 172 -13.12 -8.82 3.07
CA VAL A 172 -12.57 -8.02 4.17
C VAL A 172 -13.16 -8.47 5.50
N THR A 173 -12.31 -8.63 6.50
CA THR A 173 -12.71 -8.95 7.88
C THR A 173 -12.26 -7.85 8.83
N LYS A 174 -12.76 -7.85 10.07
CA LYS A 174 -12.34 -6.90 11.11
C LYS A 174 -10.84 -6.95 11.38
N ASP A 175 -10.22 -8.13 11.24
CA ASP A 175 -8.80 -8.35 11.49
C ASP A 175 -7.90 -7.84 10.36
N ASP A 176 -8.49 -7.49 9.21
CA ASP A 176 -7.78 -6.84 8.09
C ASP A 176 -7.78 -5.30 8.22
N LEU A 177 -8.33 -4.74 9.31
CA LEU A 177 -8.50 -3.31 9.51
C LEU A 177 -7.70 -2.80 10.70
N GLY A 178 -7.24 -1.55 10.60
CA GLY A 178 -6.51 -0.91 11.69
C GLY A 178 -5.05 -1.33 11.74
N PHE A 179 -4.53 -1.50 12.93
CA PHE A 179 -3.17 -1.96 13.20
C PHE A 179 -3.13 -2.76 14.51
N TYR A 180 -2.04 -3.48 14.73
CA TYR A 180 -1.66 -4.01 16.03
C TYR A 180 -0.14 -3.98 16.22
N LYS A 181 0.34 -4.18 17.46
CA LYS A 181 1.76 -4.19 17.74
C LYS A 181 2.23 -5.61 18.11
N ILE A 182 3.43 -5.95 17.64
CA ILE A 182 4.19 -7.13 18.05
C ILE A 182 5.48 -6.58 18.65
N GLY A 183 5.54 -6.46 19.98
CA GLY A 183 6.59 -5.67 20.63
C GLY A 183 6.53 -4.21 20.20
N ASN A 184 7.63 -3.70 19.64
CA ASN A 184 7.71 -2.32 19.10
C ASN A 184 7.35 -2.21 17.61
N LEU A 185 7.23 -3.35 16.90
CA LEU A 185 6.85 -3.37 15.50
C LEU A 185 5.34 -3.13 15.34
N ILE A 186 4.97 -2.25 14.43
CA ILE A 186 3.57 -2.03 14.05
C ILE A 186 3.27 -2.95 12.86
N GLU A 187 2.22 -3.76 12.95
CA GLU A 187 1.67 -4.48 11.80
C GLU A 187 0.45 -3.73 11.27
N PHE A 188 0.46 -3.43 9.96
CA PHE A 188 -0.68 -2.93 9.21
C PHE A 188 -1.26 -4.05 8.34
N PRO A 189 -2.30 -4.78 8.80
CA PRO A 189 -2.91 -5.84 8.00
C PRO A 189 -3.43 -5.30 6.67
N VAL A 190 -3.24 -6.07 5.61
CA VAL A 190 -3.70 -5.69 4.27
C VAL A 190 -5.22 -5.81 4.20
N THR A 191 -5.90 -4.70 3.93
CA THR A 191 -7.36 -4.66 3.80
C THR A 191 -7.81 -4.99 2.39
N LEU A 192 -7.36 -4.19 1.42
CA LEU A 192 -7.70 -4.32 0.01
C LEU A 192 -6.43 -4.52 -0.82
N MET A 193 -6.45 -5.46 -1.75
CA MET A 193 -5.36 -5.71 -2.67
C MET A 193 -5.93 -6.03 -4.05
N ASP A 194 -5.51 -5.32 -5.08
CA ASP A 194 -6.00 -5.45 -6.46
C ASP A 194 -6.08 -6.90 -6.93
N ALA A 195 -5.01 -7.68 -6.73
CA ALA A 195 -4.99 -9.10 -7.12
C ALA A 195 -6.11 -9.90 -6.46
N TYR A 196 -6.48 -9.61 -5.20
CA TYR A 196 -7.55 -10.30 -4.51
C TYR A 196 -8.92 -9.79 -4.91
N LEU A 197 -9.06 -8.49 -5.16
CA LEU A 197 -10.31 -7.89 -5.65
C LEU A 197 -10.76 -8.57 -6.95
N PHE A 198 -9.85 -8.71 -7.91
CA PHE A 198 -10.21 -9.26 -9.22
C PHE A 198 -10.22 -10.78 -9.27
N THR A 199 -9.32 -11.46 -8.55
CA THR A 199 -9.17 -12.91 -8.63
C THR A 199 -10.12 -13.67 -7.70
N TYR A 200 -10.24 -13.26 -6.44
CA TYR A 200 -10.97 -13.99 -5.41
C TYR A 200 -12.32 -13.37 -5.09
N MET A 201 -12.39 -12.05 -4.95
CA MET A 201 -13.64 -11.33 -4.67
C MET A 201 -14.48 -11.11 -5.93
N LYS A 202 -13.91 -11.30 -7.13
CA LYS A 202 -14.59 -11.17 -8.43
C LYS A 202 -15.22 -9.79 -8.66
N ILE A 203 -14.63 -8.75 -8.10
CA ILE A 203 -15.09 -7.36 -8.24
C ILE A 203 -14.87 -6.90 -9.68
N LYS A 204 -15.87 -6.29 -10.28
CA LYS A 204 -15.81 -5.70 -11.62
C LYS A 204 -15.49 -4.20 -11.51
N GLU A 205 -14.92 -3.60 -12.56
CA GLU A 205 -14.54 -2.19 -12.57
C GLU A 205 -15.61 -1.22 -12.04
N PRO A 206 -16.89 -1.30 -12.45
CA PRO A 206 -17.92 -0.37 -11.95
C PRO A 206 -18.19 -0.49 -10.45
N GLN A 207 -17.80 -1.60 -9.82
CA GLN A 207 -18.05 -1.89 -8.40
C GLN A 207 -16.89 -1.46 -7.49
N ILE A 208 -15.75 -1.02 -8.06
CA ILE A 208 -14.53 -0.79 -7.28
C ILE A 208 -14.72 0.37 -6.32
N VAL A 209 -15.25 1.52 -6.78
CA VAL A 209 -15.47 2.69 -5.92
C VAL A 209 -16.48 2.38 -4.83
N GLU A 210 -17.57 1.68 -5.15
CA GLU A 210 -18.58 1.22 -4.17
C GLU A 210 -17.95 0.29 -3.12
N LEU A 211 -17.00 -0.57 -3.51
CA LEU A 211 -16.27 -1.41 -2.57
C LEU A 211 -15.46 -0.60 -1.57
N PHE A 212 -14.77 0.46 -2.02
CA PHE A 212 -14.05 1.37 -1.13
C PHE A 212 -15.02 2.07 -0.17
N GLU A 213 -16.15 2.55 -0.64
CA GLU A 213 -17.21 3.14 0.19
C GLU A 213 -17.68 2.16 1.28
N LYS A 214 -18.10 0.95 0.88
CA LYS A 214 -18.52 -0.12 1.81
C LYS A 214 -17.43 -0.49 2.82
N THR A 215 -16.16 -0.47 2.39
CA THR A 215 -15.04 -0.79 3.27
C THR A 215 -14.80 0.33 4.30
N LEU A 216 -14.93 1.60 3.91
CA LEU A 216 -14.88 2.74 4.82
C LEU A 216 -16.00 2.65 5.86
N ASP A 217 -17.22 2.39 5.44
CA ASP A 217 -18.36 2.23 6.36
C ASP A 217 -18.18 1.04 7.30
N TYR A 218 -17.73 -0.10 6.79
CA TYR A 218 -17.42 -1.25 7.62
C TYR A 218 -16.32 -0.94 8.64
N CYS A 219 -15.27 -0.23 8.24
CA CYS A 219 -14.17 0.19 9.12
C CYS A 219 -14.70 1.04 10.30
N LYS A 220 -15.57 2.02 10.02
CA LYS A 220 -16.25 2.84 11.05
C LYS A 220 -17.12 1.99 11.97
N ASN A 221 -17.94 1.12 11.41
CA ASN A 221 -18.88 0.27 12.15
C ASN A 221 -18.16 -0.65 13.15
N VAL A 222 -16.98 -1.15 12.81
CA VAL A 222 -16.16 -1.98 13.71
C VAL A 222 -15.19 -1.17 14.58
N LYS A 223 -15.35 0.16 14.60
CA LYS A 223 -14.53 1.10 15.39
C LYS A 223 -13.04 1.02 15.06
N LYS A 224 -12.72 0.89 13.78
CA LYS A 224 -11.38 1.01 13.23
C LYS A 224 -11.30 2.26 12.36
N ASN A 225 -10.08 2.71 12.05
CA ASN A 225 -9.87 3.93 11.29
C ASN A 225 -8.70 3.86 10.30
N ILE A 226 -8.11 2.68 10.06
CA ILE A 226 -7.04 2.49 9.07
C ILE A 226 -7.44 1.37 8.12
N ILE A 227 -7.32 1.65 6.83
CA ILE A 227 -7.51 0.73 5.71
C ILE A 227 -6.19 0.68 4.94
N THR A 228 -5.56 -0.49 4.85
CA THR A 228 -4.33 -0.70 4.09
C THR A 228 -4.65 -1.18 2.70
N VAL A 229 -4.16 -0.45 1.69
CA VAL A 229 -4.42 -0.71 0.27
C VAL A 229 -3.12 -1.05 -0.43
N ILE A 230 -3.11 -2.19 -1.14
CA ILE A 230 -2.08 -2.54 -2.11
C ILE A 230 -2.64 -2.38 -3.52
N TRP A 231 -1.93 -1.60 -4.34
CA TRP A 231 -2.17 -1.51 -5.77
C TRP A 231 -0.83 -1.75 -6.47
N HIS A 232 -0.62 -2.96 -7.00
CA HIS A 232 0.69 -3.35 -7.50
C HIS A 232 1.20 -2.44 -8.62
N GLY A 233 2.51 -2.22 -8.67
CA GLY A 233 3.16 -1.36 -9.65
C GLY A 233 2.91 -1.74 -11.11
N ASN A 234 2.53 -2.99 -11.38
CA ASN A 234 2.35 -3.55 -12.72
C ASN A 234 0.90 -3.61 -13.20
N VAL A 235 -0.10 -3.18 -12.41
CA VAL A 235 -1.52 -3.41 -12.74
C VAL A 235 -2.22 -2.22 -13.39
N LEU A 236 -1.62 -1.04 -13.41
CA LEU A 236 -2.28 0.21 -13.82
C LEU A 236 -2.91 0.15 -15.22
N LYS A 237 -2.30 -0.59 -16.15
CA LYS A 237 -2.81 -0.76 -17.52
C LYS A 237 -3.72 -1.97 -17.69
N MET A 238 -3.94 -2.76 -16.63
CA MET A 238 -4.84 -3.90 -16.65
C MET A 238 -6.29 -3.50 -16.40
N THR A 239 -7.21 -4.33 -16.85
CA THR A 239 -8.64 -4.24 -16.49
C THR A 239 -8.77 -4.21 -14.96
N GLY A 240 -9.52 -3.26 -14.46
CA GLY A 240 -9.63 -2.97 -13.03
C GLY A 240 -8.48 -2.14 -12.48
N GLY A 241 -7.24 -2.39 -12.86
CA GLY A 241 -6.07 -1.60 -12.44
C GLY A 241 -6.17 -0.12 -12.80
N ARG A 242 -6.69 0.17 -13.99
CA ARG A 242 -6.92 1.53 -14.49
C ARG A 242 -7.95 2.34 -13.69
N MET A 243 -8.71 1.70 -12.80
CA MET A 243 -9.63 2.39 -11.88
C MET A 243 -8.91 3.17 -10.76
N TYR A 244 -7.60 3.08 -10.68
CA TYR A 244 -6.79 3.74 -9.65
C TYR A 244 -7.08 5.24 -9.51
N SER A 245 -7.14 5.97 -10.63
CA SER A 245 -7.47 7.40 -10.62
C SER A 245 -8.88 7.68 -10.06
N SER A 246 -9.87 6.86 -10.41
CA SER A 246 -11.25 7.00 -9.88
C SER A 246 -11.31 6.71 -8.38
N ILE A 247 -10.50 5.76 -7.89
CA ILE A 247 -10.37 5.49 -6.46
C ILE A 247 -9.80 6.72 -5.75
N LEU A 248 -8.71 7.31 -6.24
CA LEU A 248 -8.10 8.49 -5.63
C LEU A 248 -9.05 9.69 -5.68
N GLN A 249 -9.73 9.91 -6.81
CA GLN A 249 -10.76 10.96 -6.91
C GLN A 249 -11.82 10.81 -5.82
N TYR A 250 -12.35 9.60 -5.62
CA TYR A 250 -13.33 9.33 -4.58
C TYR A 250 -12.77 9.58 -3.18
N LEU A 251 -11.59 9.03 -2.87
CA LEU A 251 -10.99 9.14 -1.54
C LEU A 251 -10.62 10.58 -1.18
N THR A 252 -10.07 11.34 -2.14
CA THR A 252 -9.63 12.73 -1.91
C THR A 252 -10.77 13.76 -1.94
N SER A 253 -11.94 13.40 -2.45
CA SER A 253 -13.14 14.25 -2.39
C SER A 253 -13.83 14.24 -1.02
N ARG A 254 -13.36 13.42 -0.08
CA ARG A 254 -13.98 13.22 1.23
C ARG A 254 -13.18 13.92 2.34
N ASP A 255 -13.83 14.76 3.11
CA ASP A 255 -13.22 15.47 4.25
C ASP A 255 -12.91 14.56 5.44
N ASP A 256 -13.59 13.40 5.53
CA ASP A 256 -13.39 12.41 6.59
C ASP A 256 -12.37 11.32 6.24
N VAL A 257 -11.67 11.44 5.09
CA VAL A 257 -10.66 10.48 4.62
C VAL A 257 -9.32 11.17 4.40
N LYS A 258 -8.24 10.52 4.81
CA LYS A 258 -6.87 10.96 4.55
C LYS A 258 -6.04 9.83 3.96
N VAL A 259 -5.55 10.03 2.74
CA VAL A 259 -4.59 9.11 2.11
C VAL A 259 -3.18 9.48 2.58
N CYS A 260 -2.39 8.50 2.97
CA CYS A 260 -1.06 8.71 3.55
C CYS A 260 -0.12 7.51 3.34
N ARG A 261 1.17 7.75 3.59
CA ARG A 261 2.22 6.73 3.60
C ARG A 261 2.17 5.95 4.92
N GLY A 262 2.75 4.74 4.92
CA GLY A 262 2.83 3.92 6.12
C GLY A 262 3.63 4.56 7.25
N ILE A 263 4.75 5.24 6.92
CA ILE A 263 5.58 5.93 7.91
C ILE A 263 4.84 7.07 8.63
N ASP A 264 3.92 7.77 7.95
CA ASP A 264 3.15 8.85 8.57
C ASP A 264 2.21 8.30 9.64
N LEU A 265 1.56 7.17 9.35
CA LEU A 265 0.73 6.45 10.31
C LEU A 265 1.55 5.87 11.46
N ALA A 266 2.68 5.24 11.16
CA ALA A 266 3.54 4.65 12.18
C ALA A 266 4.07 5.71 13.16
N LYS A 267 4.47 6.89 12.67
CA LYS A 267 4.86 8.03 13.50
C LYS A 267 3.70 8.56 14.34
N MET A 268 2.51 8.66 13.77
CA MET A 268 1.31 9.09 14.51
C MET A 268 0.99 8.12 15.66
N ILE A 269 0.96 6.82 15.39
CA ILE A 269 0.69 5.78 16.38
C ILE A 269 1.71 5.80 17.51
N ASN A 270 3.00 5.95 17.18
CA ASN A 270 4.05 5.98 18.20
C ASN A 270 4.01 7.27 19.04
N ARG A 271 3.62 8.43 18.48
CA ARG A 271 3.42 9.66 19.27
C ARG A 271 2.25 9.54 20.25
N LEU A 272 1.13 8.95 19.83
CA LEU A 272 -0.03 8.74 20.69
C LEU A 272 0.27 7.78 21.87
N ALA A 273 1.20 6.83 21.69
CA ALA A 273 1.62 5.90 22.73
C ALA A 273 2.54 6.54 23.79
N ILE A 274 3.10 7.72 23.53
CA ILE A 274 4.03 8.42 24.44
C ILE A 274 3.28 9.42 25.33
N VAL A 275 2.05 9.80 24.98
CA VAL A 275 1.22 10.69 25.81
C VAL A 275 0.51 9.82 26.84
N PRO A 276 0.88 9.86 28.17
CA PRO A 276 0.14 9.14 29.20
C PRO A 276 -1.31 9.68 29.29
N PRO A 277 -2.25 8.85 29.71
CA PRO A 277 -3.67 9.22 29.85
C PRO A 277 -3.90 10.34 30.86
#